data_131c820f174cb68624bb174d2915b38d
#
_entry.id   131c820f174cb68624bb174d2915b38d
#
_cell.length_a   1.000
_cell.length_b   1.000
_cell.length_c   1.000
_cell.angle_alpha   90.00
_cell.angle_beta   90.00
_cell.angle_gamma   90.00
#
_symmetry.space_group_name_H-M   'P 1'
#
loop_
_entity.id
_entity.type
_entity.pdbx_description
1 polymer ?
#
loop_
_entity_poly.entity_id
_entity_poly.type
_entity_poly.pdbx_seq_one_letter_code
_entity_poly.pdbx_strand_id
1 'polypeptide(L)'
;SQHGHMEAVGYDLYVKMLNQAIARAKGEPLQRDKSECLVDLRVDAFIPEKYIADGPGRIEAYKRIAAIQTPEDAADVLDELIDRYGDPPPSVSDLVNVSLVRVQAAAVGVYEVTQKKDTLLLQVEELDLGMIRGLLIAFNGRVTAGAGAKPYLSVTLQPDEKPLELLQRILKAIGEILNEPKPVKNQK
;
A
#
# COMPACT_ATOMS: atom_id res chain seq x y z
N SER A 1 6.81 -24.77 -7.17
CA SER A 1 5.64 -23.97 -6.80
C SER A 1 5.86 -22.50 -7.23
N GLN A 2 5.65 -22.19 -8.49
CA GLN A 2 5.79 -20.84 -9.06
C GLN A 2 4.45 -20.13 -9.25
N HIS A 3 3.32 -20.73 -8.84
CA HIS A 3 1.98 -20.23 -9.15
C HIS A 3 1.53 -19.06 -8.25
N GLY A 4 1.96 -18.98 -6.99
CA GLY A 4 1.53 -17.92 -6.07
C GLY A 4 2.15 -16.54 -6.38
N HIS A 5 3.34 -16.52 -6.97
CA HIS A 5 4.02 -15.25 -7.31
C HIS A 5 3.45 -14.57 -8.57
N MET A 6 2.88 -15.36 -9.48
CA MET A 6 2.24 -14.84 -10.70
C MET A 6 0.85 -14.23 -10.42
N GLU A 7 0.14 -14.68 -9.39
CA GLU A 7 -1.21 -14.17 -9.09
C GLU A 7 -1.18 -12.81 -8.36
N ALA A 8 -0.22 -12.60 -7.46
CA ALA A 8 -0.05 -11.28 -6.81
C ALA A 8 0.42 -10.21 -7.82
N VAL A 9 1.36 -10.56 -8.72
CA VAL A 9 1.76 -9.72 -9.87
C VAL A 9 0.56 -9.48 -10.81
N GLY A 10 -0.35 -10.45 -10.93
CA GLY A 10 -1.57 -10.34 -11.75
C GLY A 10 -2.53 -9.26 -11.29
N TYR A 11 -2.70 -9.06 -9.97
CA TYR A 11 -3.60 -8.03 -9.45
C TYR A 11 -3.08 -6.61 -9.71
N ASP A 12 -1.83 -6.33 -9.35
CA ASP A 12 -1.22 -5.01 -9.60
C ASP A 12 -1.10 -4.72 -11.10
N LEU A 13 -0.79 -5.73 -11.90
CA LEU A 13 -0.79 -5.62 -13.36
C LEU A 13 -2.20 -5.36 -13.90
N TYR A 14 -3.22 -6.05 -13.38
CA TYR A 14 -4.62 -5.87 -13.77
C TYR A 14 -5.11 -4.45 -13.45
N VAL A 15 -4.88 -3.95 -12.24
CA VAL A 15 -5.25 -2.58 -11.83
C VAL A 15 -4.50 -1.55 -12.66
N LYS A 16 -3.21 -1.76 -12.92
CA LYS A 16 -2.41 -0.89 -13.80
C LYS A 16 -2.92 -0.88 -15.23
N MET A 17 -3.25 -2.04 -15.79
CA MET A 17 -3.82 -2.15 -17.15
C MET A 17 -5.21 -1.55 -17.23
N LEU A 18 -6.04 -1.72 -16.20
CA LEU A 18 -7.38 -1.13 -16.13
C LEU A 18 -7.29 0.40 -16.09
N ASN A 19 -6.44 0.96 -15.25
CA ASN A 19 -6.23 2.40 -15.16
C ASN A 19 -5.65 2.98 -16.47
N GLN A 20 -4.73 2.27 -17.12
CA GLN A 20 -4.21 2.64 -18.43
C GLN A 20 -5.29 2.59 -19.53
N ALA A 21 -6.17 1.59 -19.50
CA ALA A 21 -7.27 1.48 -20.46
C ALA A 21 -8.29 2.60 -20.26
N ILE A 22 -8.62 2.95 -19.00
CA ILE A 22 -9.51 4.06 -18.68
C ILE A 22 -8.92 5.39 -19.13
N ALA A 23 -7.64 5.65 -18.85
CA ALA A 23 -6.95 6.87 -19.27
C ALA A 23 -6.91 7.00 -20.81
N ARG A 24 -6.63 5.90 -21.53
CA ARG A 24 -6.68 5.87 -23.00
C ARG A 24 -8.09 6.13 -23.55
N ALA A 25 -9.11 5.57 -22.93
CA ALA A 25 -10.52 5.78 -23.35
C ALA A 25 -10.97 7.22 -23.14
N LYS A 26 -10.40 7.92 -22.15
CA LYS A 26 -10.67 9.34 -21.86
C LYS A 26 -9.79 10.30 -22.66
N GLY A 27 -8.80 9.80 -23.43
CA GLY A 27 -7.85 10.66 -24.16
C GLY A 27 -6.94 11.48 -23.25
N GLU A 28 -6.84 11.10 -21.97
CA GLU A 28 -5.99 11.77 -21.00
C GLU A 28 -4.54 11.29 -21.18
N PRO A 29 -3.52 12.18 -21.10
CA PRO A 29 -2.15 11.72 -20.97
C PRO A 29 -2.06 10.85 -19.72
N LEU A 30 -1.28 9.76 -19.79
CA LEU A 30 -0.98 8.86 -18.68
C LEU A 30 -0.32 9.64 -17.53
N GLN A 31 -1.11 10.47 -16.85
CA GLN A 31 -0.70 11.09 -15.61
C GLN A 31 -0.77 10.02 -14.53
N ARG A 32 0.27 9.98 -13.72
CA ARG A 32 0.31 9.19 -12.51
C ARG A 32 -0.90 9.58 -11.67
N ASP A 33 -1.76 8.60 -11.39
CA ASP A 33 -2.86 8.82 -10.46
C ASP A 33 -2.25 9.08 -9.07
N LYS A 34 -2.35 10.33 -8.61
CA LYS A 34 -1.82 10.74 -7.30
C LYS A 34 -2.66 10.22 -6.14
N SER A 35 -3.80 9.60 -6.42
CA SER A 35 -4.69 9.03 -5.41
C SER A 35 -4.24 7.66 -4.91
N GLU A 36 -3.31 7.00 -5.60
CA GLU A 36 -2.85 5.66 -5.25
C GLU A 36 -1.33 5.52 -5.32
N CYS A 37 -0.79 4.72 -4.39
CA CYS A 37 0.60 4.32 -4.36
C CYS A 37 0.79 2.98 -5.07
N LEU A 38 1.87 2.81 -5.82
CA LEU A 38 2.28 1.51 -6.33
C LEU A 38 2.92 0.72 -5.19
N VAL A 39 2.42 -0.48 -4.90
CA VAL A 39 2.92 -1.33 -3.82
C VAL A 39 3.39 -2.66 -4.38
N ASP A 40 4.68 -2.94 -4.28
CA ASP A 40 5.32 -4.20 -4.67
C ASP A 40 5.99 -4.83 -3.44
N LEU A 41 5.27 -5.68 -2.76
CA LEU A 41 5.67 -6.41 -1.56
C LEU A 41 5.64 -7.92 -1.78
N ARG A 42 6.49 -8.63 -1.07
CA ARG A 42 6.44 -10.10 -0.98
C ARG A 42 5.37 -10.51 0.03
N VAL A 43 4.12 -10.50 -0.42
CA VAL A 43 2.94 -10.87 0.33
C VAL A 43 2.02 -11.72 -0.55
N ASP A 44 1.42 -12.74 0.02
CA ASP A 44 0.41 -13.55 -0.66
C ASP A 44 -0.95 -12.83 -0.55
N ALA A 45 -1.26 -12.01 -1.54
CA ALA A 45 -2.47 -11.18 -1.58
C ALA A 45 -3.30 -11.53 -2.81
N PHE A 46 -4.25 -12.46 -2.65
CA PHE A 46 -5.11 -12.95 -3.75
C PHE A 46 -6.36 -13.65 -3.20
N ILE A 47 -7.35 -13.86 -4.05
CA ILE A 47 -8.58 -14.61 -3.74
C ILE A 47 -8.44 -16.04 -4.25
N PRO A 48 -8.27 -17.05 -3.37
CA PRO A 48 -8.18 -18.44 -3.80
C PRO A 48 -9.49 -18.96 -4.40
N GLU A 49 -9.39 -19.83 -5.40
CA GLU A 49 -10.53 -20.51 -6.01
C GLU A 49 -11.38 -21.30 -5.00
N LYS A 50 -10.71 -21.90 -4.01
CA LYS A 50 -11.40 -22.61 -2.92
C LYS A 50 -12.22 -21.69 -2.00
N TYR A 51 -11.95 -20.39 -1.98
CA TYR A 51 -12.70 -19.42 -1.19
C TYR A 51 -13.88 -18.86 -1.99
N ILE A 52 -13.66 -18.44 -3.23
CA ILE A 52 -14.72 -18.04 -4.15
C ILE A 52 -14.56 -18.89 -5.42
N ALA A 53 -15.38 -19.95 -5.55
CA ALA A 53 -15.25 -20.92 -6.61
C ALA A 53 -15.65 -20.37 -7.99
N ASP A 54 -16.65 -19.50 -8.04
CA ASP A 54 -17.10 -18.96 -9.30
C ASP A 54 -16.24 -17.78 -9.80
N GLY A 55 -15.86 -17.80 -11.06
CA GLY A 55 -15.01 -16.78 -11.68
C GLY A 55 -15.62 -15.37 -11.66
N PRO A 56 -16.89 -15.20 -12.05
CA PRO A 56 -17.58 -13.90 -11.96
C PRO A 56 -17.60 -13.32 -10.56
N GLY A 57 -17.88 -14.13 -9.53
CA GLY A 57 -17.84 -13.71 -8.13
C GLY A 57 -16.46 -13.26 -7.67
N ARG A 58 -15.38 -13.96 -8.11
CA ARG A 58 -14.00 -13.50 -7.83
C ARG A 58 -13.70 -12.16 -8.47
N ILE A 59 -14.09 -11.96 -9.73
CA ILE A 59 -13.89 -10.67 -10.43
C ILE A 59 -14.61 -9.54 -9.70
N GLU A 60 -15.84 -9.78 -9.27
CA GLU A 60 -16.63 -8.80 -8.54
C GLU A 60 -15.97 -8.46 -7.19
N ALA A 61 -15.50 -9.48 -6.45
CA ALA A 61 -14.78 -9.27 -5.19
C ALA A 61 -13.48 -8.47 -5.39
N TYR A 62 -12.69 -8.76 -6.45
CA TYR A 62 -11.51 -7.97 -6.79
C TYR A 62 -11.85 -6.50 -7.08
N LYS A 63 -12.93 -6.23 -7.82
CA LYS A 63 -13.37 -4.85 -8.10
C LYS A 63 -13.77 -4.11 -6.82
N ARG A 64 -14.49 -4.79 -5.92
CA ARG A 64 -14.89 -4.21 -4.62
C ARG A 64 -13.67 -3.88 -3.76
N ILE A 65 -12.70 -4.79 -3.68
CA ILE A 65 -11.45 -4.56 -2.96
C ILE A 65 -10.66 -3.42 -3.60
N ALA A 66 -10.58 -3.34 -4.93
CA ALA A 66 -9.89 -2.26 -5.63
C ALA A 66 -10.52 -0.88 -5.41
N ALA A 67 -11.80 -0.82 -5.08
CA ALA A 67 -12.54 0.41 -4.82
C ALA A 67 -12.39 0.95 -3.39
N ILE A 68 -11.69 0.25 -2.50
CA ILE A 68 -11.46 0.69 -1.10
C ILE A 68 -10.70 2.01 -1.09
N GLN A 69 -11.25 3.00 -0.38
CA GLN A 69 -10.66 4.32 -0.17
C GLN A 69 -10.45 4.66 1.31
N THR A 70 -11.20 4.01 2.21
CA THR A 70 -11.19 4.28 3.64
C THR A 70 -11.07 2.98 4.46
N PRO A 71 -10.66 3.06 5.74
CA PRO A 71 -10.72 1.91 6.64
C PRO A 71 -12.13 1.34 6.79
N GLU A 72 -13.15 2.18 6.74
CA GLU A 72 -14.55 1.80 6.80
C GLU A 72 -14.95 0.97 5.57
N ASP A 73 -14.54 1.39 4.37
CA ASP A 73 -14.75 0.60 3.14
C ASP A 73 -14.10 -0.79 3.24
N ALA A 74 -12.89 -0.85 3.83
CA ALA A 74 -12.20 -2.12 4.01
C ALA A 74 -12.95 -3.05 4.98
N ALA A 75 -13.50 -2.50 6.07
CA ALA A 75 -14.32 -3.25 7.01
C ALA A 75 -15.61 -3.75 6.34
N ASP A 76 -16.31 -2.90 5.61
CA ASP A 76 -17.55 -3.24 4.89
C ASP A 76 -17.32 -4.35 3.85
N VAL A 77 -16.20 -4.28 3.12
CA VAL A 77 -15.84 -5.33 2.15
C VAL A 77 -15.55 -6.65 2.85
N LEU A 78 -14.82 -6.64 3.97
CA LEU A 78 -14.57 -7.85 4.75
C LEU A 78 -15.85 -8.46 5.30
N ASP A 79 -16.75 -7.64 5.86
CA ASP A 79 -18.04 -8.10 6.39
C ASP A 79 -18.88 -8.72 5.28
N GLU A 80 -18.93 -8.12 4.09
CA GLU A 80 -19.65 -8.70 2.95
C GLU A 80 -19.04 -10.04 2.50
N LEU A 81 -17.72 -10.14 2.47
CA LEU A 81 -17.05 -11.40 2.11
C LEU A 81 -17.32 -12.50 3.14
N ILE A 82 -17.33 -12.18 4.43
CA ILE A 82 -17.68 -13.10 5.51
C ILE A 82 -19.12 -13.58 5.37
N ASP A 83 -20.06 -12.67 5.14
CA ASP A 83 -21.48 -12.99 4.99
C ASP A 83 -21.76 -13.91 3.80
N ARG A 84 -21.05 -13.71 2.69
CA ARG A 84 -21.30 -14.47 1.45
C ARG A 84 -20.51 -15.77 1.35
N TYR A 85 -19.27 -15.79 1.85
CA TYR A 85 -18.30 -16.85 1.59
C TYR A 85 -17.69 -17.45 2.86
N GLY A 86 -18.01 -16.93 4.05
CA GLY A 86 -17.43 -17.34 5.32
C GLY A 86 -16.09 -16.64 5.59
N ASP A 87 -15.38 -17.08 6.64
CA ASP A 87 -14.14 -16.45 7.08
C ASP A 87 -13.08 -16.42 5.98
N PRO A 88 -12.55 -15.23 5.64
CA PRO A 88 -11.56 -15.10 4.59
C PRO A 88 -10.22 -15.70 4.99
N PRO A 89 -9.53 -16.39 4.09
CA PRO A 89 -8.17 -16.83 4.32
C PRO A 89 -7.22 -15.62 4.43
N PRO A 90 -6.04 -15.78 5.06
CA PRO A 90 -5.06 -14.69 5.22
C PRO A 90 -4.73 -13.94 3.94
N SER A 91 -4.65 -14.64 2.80
CA SER A 91 -4.37 -14.04 1.49
C SER A 91 -5.43 -13.02 1.04
N VAL A 92 -6.69 -13.22 1.42
CA VAL A 92 -7.78 -12.29 1.14
C VAL A 92 -7.73 -11.09 2.07
N SER A 93 -7.47 -11.31 3.36
CA SER A 93 -7.28 -10.23 4.33
C SER A 93 -6.08 -9.35 3.97
N ASP A 94 -4.98 -9.97 3.54
CA ASP A 94 -3.79 -9.26 3.07
C ASP A 94 -4.08 -8.47 1.80
N LEU A 95 -4.89 -9.00 0.87
CA LEU A 95 -5.33 -8.28 -0.33
C LEU A 95 -6.13 -7.00 0.00
N VAL A 96 -7.05 -7.08 0.96
CA VAL A 96 -7.81 -5.92 1.45
C VAL A 96 -6.85 -4.91 2.10
N ASN A 97 -5.92 -5.35 2.91
CA ASN A 97 -4.92 -4.49 3.55
C ASN A 97 -3.98 -3.84 2.52
N VAL A 98 -3.54 -4.56 1.49
CA VAL A 98 -2.74 -3.99 0.38
C VAL A 98 -3.52 -2.88 -0.32
N SER A 99 -4.80 -3.10 -0.62
CA SER A 99 -5.64 -2.07 -1.24
C SER A 99 -5.76 -0.81 -0.37
N LEU A 100 -5.95 -0.98 0.93
CA LEU A 100 -6.04 0.14 1.88
C LEU A 100 -4.71 0.90 2.01
N VAL A 101 -3.57 0.20 2.15
CA VAL A 101 -2.26 0.88 2.29
C VAL A 101 -1.88 1.67 1.04
N ARG A 102 -2.36 1.31 -0.16
CA ARG A 102 -2.12 2.08 -1.39
C ARG A 102 -2.68 3.49 -1.29
N VAL A 103 -3.89 3.62 -0.76
CA VAL A 103 -4.55 4.92 -0.56
C VAL A 103 -3.92 5.68 0.59
N GLN A 104 -3.66 4.99 1.71
CA GLN A 104 -3.02 5.60 2.88
C GLN A 104 -1.60 6.12 2.58
N ALA A 105 -0.83 5.38 1.79
CA ALA A 105 0.50 5.79 1.35
C ALA A 105 0.43 7.07 0.50
N ALA A 106 -0.47 7.10 -0.49
CA ALA A 106 -0.67 8.27 -1.33
C ALA A 106 -1.07 9.51 -0.51
N ALA A 107 -1.93 9.33 0.50
CA ALA A 107 -2.38 10.42 1.37
C ALA A 107 -1.24 11.07 2.17
N VAL A 108 -0.14 10.36 2.43
CA VAL A 108 1.05 10.89 3.13
C VAL A 108 2.21 11.19 2.18
N GLY A 109 1.95 11.27 0.88
CA GLY A 109 2.95 11.61 -0.14
C GLY A 109 3.93 10.49 -0.51
N VAL A 110 3.62 9.24 -0.16
CA VAL A 110 4.35 8.05 -0.63
C VAL A 110 3.69 7.54 -1.90
N TYR A 111 4.46 7.44 -2.96
CA TYR A 111 3.89 7.10 -4.26
C TYR A 111 4.29 5.75 -4.84
N GLU A 112 5.34 5.17 -4.32
CA GLU A 112 5.80 3.84 -4.69
C GLU A 112 6.46 3.19 -3.49
N VAL A 113 6.12 1.95 -3.24
CA VAL A 113 6.75 1.10 -2.23
C VAL A 113 7.24 -0.16 -2.90
N THR A 114 8.52 -0.46 -2.76
CA THR A 114 9.14 -1.68 -3.31
C THR A 114 9.89 -2.41 -2.22
N GLN A 115 9.71 -3.71 -2.14
CA GLN A 115 10.53 -4.55 -1.26
C GLN A 115 11.75 -5.10 -2.01
N LYS A 116 12.94 -4.79 -1.49
CA LYS A 116 14.21 -5.35 -1.96
C LYS A 116 14.85 -6.16 -0.84
N LYS A 117 14.80 -7.50 -0.95
CA LYS A 117 15.26 -8.43 0.10
C LYS A 117 14.56 -8.12 1.43
N ASP A 118 15.29 -7.63 2.41
CA ASP A 118 14.89 -7.27 3.76
C ASP A 118 14.61 -5.77 3.95
N THR A 119 14.51 -5.01 2.88
CA THR A 119 14.35 -3.56 2.94
C THR A 119 13.10 -3.12 2.19
N LEU A 120 12.29 -2.28 2.82
CA LEU A 120 11.23 -1.52 2.15
C LEU A 120 11.79 -0.18 1.68
N LEU A 121 11.66 0.09 0.40
CA LEU A 121 12.00 1.36 -0.24
C LEU A 121 10.72 2.11 -0.55
N LEU A 122 10.56 3.29 0.04
CA LEU A 122 9.40 4.16 -0.17
C LEU A 122 9.85 5.41 -0.95
N GLN A 123 9.35 5.58 -2.15
CA GLN A 123 9.52 6.81 -2.92
C GLN A 123 8.53 7.85 -2.40
N VAL A 124 8.99 9.04 -2.07
CA VAL A 124 8.18 10.11 -1.49
C VAL A 124 8.21 11.35 -2.37
N GLU A 125 7.15 12.16 -2.32
CA GLU A 125 7.10 13.42 -3.07
C GLU A 125 8.09 14.44 -2.50
N GLU A 126 8.15 14.52 -1.18
CA GLU A 126 9.03 15.44 -0.45
C GLU A 126 9.64 14.76 0.77
N LEU A 127 10.87 15.13 1.11
CA LEU A 127 11.52 14.75 2.36
C LEU A 127 11.52 15.93 3.34
N ASP A 128 10.88 15.73 4.49
CA ASP A 128 10.93 16.65 5.61
C ASP A 128 11.89 16.13 6.69
N LEU A 129 12.76 16.99 7.21
CA LEU A 129 13.72 16.61 8.25
C LEU A 129 13.04 16.17 9.55
N GLY A 130 11.87 16.76 9.87
CA GLY A 130 11.07 16.36 11.02
C GLY A 130 10.54 14.94 10.86
N MET A 131 10.05 14.60 9.65
CA MET A 131 9.62 13.26 9.30
C MET A 131 10.76 12.23 9.42
N ILE A 132 11.93 12.52 8.86
CA ILE A 132 13.10 11.64 8.95
C ILE A 132 13.48 11.40 10.42
N ARG A 133 13.56 12.48 11.22
CA ARG A 133 13.90 12.40 12.66
C ARG A 133 12.88 11.58 13.44
N GLY A 134 11.58 11.83 13.23
CA GLY A 134 10.51 11.08 13.88
C GLY A 134 10.56 9.59 13.54
N LEU A 135 10.79 9.26 12.27
CA LEU A 135 10.92 7.87 11.83
C LEU A 135 12.18 7.19 12.38
N LEU A 136 13.31 7.89 12.46
CA LEU A 136 14.54 7.36 13.08
C LEU A 136 14.30 6.96 14.54
N ILE A 137 13.54 7.76 15.29
CA ILE A 137 13.16 7.47 16.67
C ILE A 137 12.18 6.28 16.71
N ALA A 138 11.10 6.32 15.92
CA ALA A 138 10.06 5.31 15.93
C ALA A 138 10.55 3.92 15.53
N PHE A 139 11.56 3.84 14.66
CA PHE A 139 12.11 2.60 14.14
C PHE A 139 13.54 2.31 14.60
N ASN A 140 13.97 2.88 15.72
CA ASN A 140 15.26 2.59 16.38
C ASN A 140 16.46 2.68 15.40
N GLY A 141 16.49 3.72 14.57
CA GLY A 141 17.58 3.96 13.62
C GLY A 141 17.59 3.07 12.37
N ARG A 142 16.58 2.22 12.16
CA ARG A 142 16.47 1.35 10.96
C ARG A 142 16.07 2.08 9.68
N VAL A 143 15.93 3.40 9.74
CA VAL A 143 15.50 4.24 8.62
C VAL A 143 16.71 4.91 8.00
N THR A 144 16.79 4.89 6.67
CA THR A 144 17.68 5.75 5.89
C THR A 144 16.86 6.60 4.93
N ALA A 145 17.40 7.75 4.54
CA ALA A 145 16.76 8.64 3.60
C ALA A 145 17.76 9.11 2.55
N GLY A 146 17.31 9.24 1.32
CA GLY A 146 18.09 9.80 0.22
C GLY A 146 17.36 10.98 -0.41
N ALA A 147 18.07 12.13 -0.50
CA ALA A 147 17.59 13.31 -1.21
C ALA A 147 18.13 13.29 -2.65
N GLY A 148 17.35 13.83 -3.58
CA GLY A 148 17.71 13.90 -5.00
C GLY A 148 16.49 14.09 -5.87
N ALA A 149 16.62 13.79 -7.16
CA ALA A 149 15.49 13.90 -8.11
C ALA A 149 14.32 12.96 -7.78
N LYS A 150 14.58 11.87 -7.07
CA LYS A 150 13.59 10.93 -6.54
C LYS A 150 13.88 10.69 -5.06
N PRO A 151 13.35 11.52 -4.17
CA PRO A 151 13.56 11.35 -2.74
C PRO A 151 12.98 10.03 -2.25
N TYR A 152 13.65 9.40 -1.31
CA TYR A 152 13.19 8.12 -0.76
C TYR A 152 13.47 7.96 0.73
N LEU A 153 12.71 7.08 1.34
CA LEU A 153 12.96 6.49 2.65
C LEU A 153 13.21 5.00 2.46
N SER A 154 14.11 4.41 3.22
CA SER A 154 14.21 2.96 3.30
C SER A 154 14.21 2.48 4.75
N VAL A 155 13.53 1.37 5.00
CA VAL A 155 13.39 0.77 6.32
C VAL A 155 13.73 -0.70 6.24
N THR A 156 14.66 -1.16 7.08
CA THR A 156 15.07 -2.55 7.10
C THR A 156 14.11 -3.37 7.95
N LEU A 157 13.62 -4.50 7.41
CA LEU A 157 12.83 -5.50 8.12
C LEU A 157 13.66 -6.17 9.21
N GLN A 158 13.04 -6.46 10.34
CA GLN A 158 13.59 -7.37 11.33
C GLN A 158 13.33 -8.83 10.93
N PRO A 159 14.09 -9.79 11.46
CA PRO A 159 13.76 -11.21 11.34
C PRO A 159 12.30 -11.45 11.75
N ASP A 160 11.57 -12.21 10.94
CA ASP A 160 10.14 -12.57 11.14
C ASP A 160 9.13 -11.40 11.09
N GLU A 161 9.57 -10.18 10.80
CA GLU A 161 8.68 -9.04 10.59
C GLU A 161 8.04 -9.11 9.18
N LYS A 162 6.71 -9.04 9.13
CA LYS A 162 5.99 -9.07 7.86
C LYS A 162 6.06 -7.72 7.14
N PRO A 163 6.37 -7.70 5.84
CA PRO A 163 6.53 -6.46 5.08
C PRO A 163 5.28 -5.56 5.11
N LEU A 164 4.09 -6.14 5.01
CA LEU A 164 2.84 -5.39 5.04
C LEU A 164 2.59 -4.74 6.41
N GLU A 165 2.84 -5.47 7.51
CA GLU A 165 2.71 -4.95 8.86
C GLU A 165 3.72 -3.81 9.13
N LEU A 166 4.97 -3.96 8.65
CA LEU A 166 5.96 -2.89 8.74
C LEU A 166 5.51 -1.66 7.95
N LEU A 167 5.02 -1.83 6.71
CA LEU A 167 4.52 -0.74 5.91
C LEU A 167 3.38 0.01 6.61
N GLN A 168 2.39 -0.71 7.15
CA GLN A 168 1.28 -0.10 7.91
C GLN A 168 1.78 0.73 9.09
N ARG A 169 2.77 0.23 9.84
CA ARG A 169 3.41 0.96 10.95
C ARG A 169 4.15 2.22 10.48
N ILE A 170 4.86 2.14 9.36
CA ILE A 170 5.56 3.29 8.76
C ILE A 170 4.56 4.37 8.36
N LEU A 171 3.49 4.01 7.63
CA LEU A 171 2.48 4.95 7.18
C LEU A 171 1.75 5.62 8.34
N LYS A 172 1.43 4.86 9.39
CA LYS A 172 0.86 5.39 10.63
C LYS A 172 1.79 6.42 11.28
N ALA A 173 3.07 6.08 11.42
CA ALA A 173 4.07 6.99 12.01
C ALA A 173 4.24 8.27 11.17
N ILE A 174 4.28 8.17 9.84
CA ILE A 174 4.34 9.34 8.95
C ILE A 174 3.08 10.22 9.16
N GLY A 175 1.90 9.63 9.20
CA GLY A 175 0.65 10.36 9.41
C GLY A 175 0.62 11.09 10.75
N GLU A 176 1.07 10.46 11.82
CA GLU A 176 1.18 11.07 13.15
C GLU A 176 2.15 12.24 13.13
N ILE A 177 3.35 12.09 12.55
CA ILE A 177 4.36 13.13 12.45
C ILE A 177 3.86 14.33 11.63
N LEU A 178 3.17 14.08 10.51
CA LEU A 178 2.63 15.15 9.67
C LEU A 178 1.49 15.93 10.34
N ASN A 179 0.76 15.29 11.25
CA ASN A 179 -0.34 15.90 11.99
C ASN A 179 0.11 16.58 13.30
N GLU A 180 1.38 16.43 13.73
CA GLU A 180 1.90 17.18 14.87
C GLU A 180 1.95 18.67 14.57
N PRO A 181 1.49 19.55 15.50
CA PRO A 181 1.59 20.99 15.32
C PRO A 181 3.07 21.39 15.24
N LYS A 182 3.46 21.95 14.09
CA LYS A 182 4.84 22.46 13.91
C LYS A 182 5.13 23.50 14.99
N PRO A 183 6.26 23.40 15.70
CA PRO A 183 6.62 24.42 16.68
C PRO A 183 6.67 25.79 15.99
N VAL A 184 5.94 26.74 16.55
CA VAL A 184 5.93 28.13 16.08
C VAL A 184 7.38 28.63 16.10
N LYS A 185 7.93 28.92 14.91
CA LYS A 185 9.22 29.59 14.82
C LYS A 185 9.04 30.98 15.46
N ASN A 186 9.47 31.12 16.73
CA ASN A 186 9.64 32.44 17.31
C ASN A 186 10.67 33.19 16.45
N GLN A 187 10.16 34.09 15.61
CA GLN A 187 11.00 35.11 14.99
C GLN A 187 11.55 36.00 16.13
N LYS A 188 12.84 35.91 16.36
CA LYS A 188 13.62 36.93 17.05
C LYS A 188 14.42 37.73 16.04
#